data_3793a446f74cf3d0372271ac58b2c49d
#
_entry.id   3793a446f74cf3d0372271ac58b2c49d
#
_cell.length_a   1.000
_cell.length_b   1.000
_cell.length_c   1.000
_cell.angle_alpha   90.00
_cell.angle_beta   90.00
_cell.angle_gamma   90.00
#
_symmetry.space_group_name_H-M   'P 1'
#
loop_
_entity.id
_entity.type
_entity.pdbx_description
1 polymer ?
#
loop_
_entity_poly.entity_id
_entity_poly.type
_entity_poly.pdbx_seq_one_letter_code
_entity_poly.pdbx_strand_id
1 'polypeptide(L)'
;MFNRILLLALLLSLPAWATKPPKKKDYLVRLSTNFGTMHLLLFDQTPKHKENFIKLTEQKFYDGLLFHRVIEKFMIQGGDPDSRKAKSGDRLGNGDVGYKIPAELDATLFHKKGSLAAARDNNPEKASSGCQFYIVQGRVWDDEGLKTQMARSGRSFTEDQISTYKTLGGSPHLDGNYTVFGTVIDGLAVVDSIARQPRDEANRPLNDVRMTVSGKWVKKKKITRQFGYSY
;
A
#
# COMPACT_ATOMS: atom_id res chain seq x y z
N MET A 1 -29.52 60.31 -12.52
CA MET A 1 -29.70 58.96 -11.93
C MET A 1 -28.84 57.96 -12.71
N PHE A 2 -27.65 57.62 -12.24
CA PHE A 2 -26.77 56.65 -12.89
C PHE A 2 -26.83 55.34 -12.13
N ASN A 3 -27.41 54.30 -12.77
CA ASN A 3 -27.48 52.94 -12.25
C ASN A 3 -26.12 52.26 -12.47
N ARG A 4 -25.37 51.98 -11.39
CA ARG A 4 -24.16 51.16 -11.42
C ARG A 4 -24.55 49.69 -11.28
N ILE A 5 -24.45 48.94 -12.40
CA ILE A 5 -24.57 47.48 -12.41
C ILE A 5 -23.26 46.92 -11.92
N LEU A 6 -23.29 46.26 -10.74
CA LEU A 6 -22.16 45.55 -10.15
C LEU A 6 -22.12 44.16 -10.80
N LEU A 7 -21.15 43.91 -11.70
CA LEU A 7 -20.88 42.56 -12.23
C LEU A 7 -20.12 41.77 -11.19
N LEU A 8 -20.79 40.79 -10.60
CA LEU A 8 -20.17 39.80 -9.71
C LEU A 8 -19.50 38.75 -10.57
N ALA A 9 -18.15 38.76 -10.67
CA ALA A 9 -17.41 37.73 -11.37
C ALA A 9 -17.35 36.48 -10.50
N LEU A 10 -18.10 35.44 -10.87
CA LEU A 10 -18.09 34.13 -10.27
C LEU A 10 -16.81 33.40 -10.72
N LEU A 11 -15.78 33.35 -9.87
CA LEU A 11 -14.58 32.54 -10.09
C LEU A 11 -14.92 31.04 -9.91
N LEU A 12 -15.26 30.39 -11.02
CA LEU A 12 -15.38 28.94 -11.12
C LEU A 12 -13.97 28.34 -10.97
N SER A 13 -13.67 27.82 -9.78
CA SER A 13 -12.50 26.98 -9.56
C SER A 13 -12.68 25.66 -10.32
N LEU A 14 -12.06 25.55 -11.48
CA LEU A 14 -11.99 24.30 -12.24
C LEU A 14 -11.21 23.25 -11.39
N PRO A 15 -11.73 22.02 -11.27
CA PRO A 15 -10.99 20.96 -10.59
C PRO A 15 -9.68 20.71 -11.35
N ALA A 16 -8.57 20.70 -10.64
CA ALA A 16 -7.28 20.34 -11.20
C ALA A 16 -7.37 18.91 -11.75
N TRP A 17 -7.42 18.79 -13.07
CA TRP A 17 -7.39 17.49 -13.75
C TRP A 17 -6.04 16.85 -13.45
N ALA A 18 -6.07 15.69 -12.82
CA ALA A 18 -4.89 14.86 -12.62
C ALA A 18 -4.26 14.60 -14.01
N THR A 19 -3.13 15.22 -14.27
CA THR A 19 -2.40 15.00 -15.54
C THR A 19 -1.95 13.54 -15.58
N LYS A 20 -2.30 12.82 -16.66
CA LYS A 20 -1.82 11.45 -16.88
C LYS A 20 -0.28 11.41 -16.66
N PRO A 21 0.21 10.48 -15.85
CA PRO A 21 1.64 10.39 -15.59
C PRO A 21 2.43 10.26 -16.90
N PRO A 22 3.55 10.95 -17.03
CA PRO A 22 4.34 10.88 -18.26
C PRO A 22 4.86 9.46 -18.48
N LYS A 23 4.55 8.83 -19.63
CA LYS A 23 4.90 7.44 -20.00
C LYS A 23 6.34 7.00 -19.70
N LYS A 24 7.28 7.96 -19.59
CA LYS A 24 8.72 7.73 -19.34
C LYS A 24 9.12 7.88 -17.86
N LYS A 25 8.19 8.25 -16.97
CA LYS A 25 8.45 8.41 -15.53
C LYS A 25 7.52 7.51 -14.72
N ASP A 26 7.91 7.22 -13.50
CA ASP A 26 7.07 6.59 -12.51
C ASP A 26 7.19 7.30 -11.17
N TYR A 27 6.19 7.13 -10.29
CA TYR A 27 6.19 7.74 -8.97
C TYR A 27 6.96 6.84 -8.01
N LEU A 28 8.18 7.26 -7.67
CA LEU A 28 9.03 6.57 -6.71
C LEU A 28 8.66 7.04 -5.30
N VAL A 29 8.11 6.14 -4.51
CA VAL A 29 7.79 6.35 -3.10
C VAL A 29 8.99 5.99 -2.25
N ARG A 30 9.28 6.82 -1.26
CA ARG A 30 10.24 6.57 -0.18
C ARG A 30 9.48 6.53 1.14
N LEU A 31 9.46 5.37 1.79
CA LEU A 31 8.89 5.14 3.11
C LEU A 31 10.03 4.90 4.10
N SER A 32 10.18 5.78 5.07
CA SER A 32 11.26 5.74 6.07
C SER A 32 10.71 5.46 7.46
N THR A 33 11.44 4.65 8.22
CA THR A 33 11.17 4.32 9.63
C THR A 33 12.48 4.33 10.41
N ASN A 34 12.42 4.13 11.72
CA ASN A 34 13.60 3.89 12.55
C ASN A 34 14.32 2.57 12.25
N PHE A 35 13.72 1.66 11.45
CA PHE A 35 14.34 0.41 10.97
C PHE A 35 15.01 0.56 9.61
N GLY A 36 14.90 1.71 8.97
CA GLY A 36 15.47 1.99 7.65
C GLY A 36 14.46 2.54 6.65
N THR A 37 14.86 2.53 5.39
CA THR A 37 14.07 3.08 4.28
C THR A 37 13.70 1.97 3.30
N MET A 38 12.45 2.02 2.83
CA MET A 38 11.93 1.20 1.73
C MET A 38 11.64 2.12 0.54
N HIS A 39 11.94 1.64 -0.67
CA HIS A 39 11.53 2.29 -1.91
C HIS A 39 10.46 1.44 -2.59
N LEU A 40 9.36 2.09 -3.01
CA LEU A 40 8.20 1.40 -3.59
C LEU A 40 7.82 2.03 -4.93
N LEU A 41 7.24 1.21 -5.80
CA LEU A 41 6.56 1.64 -7.03
C LEU A 41 5.09 1.27 -6.95
N LEU A 42 4.25 2.11 -7.57
CA LEU A 42 2.80 1.94 -7.62
C LEU A 42 2.41 1.50 -9.04
N PHE A 43 1.49 0.53 -9.13
CA PHE A 43 1.12 -0.09 -10.40
C PHE A 43 0.12 0.75 -11.19
N ASP A 44 0.30 0.83 -12.51
CA ASP A 44 -0.61 1.52 -13.41
C ASP A 44 -1.93 0.75 -13.63
N GLN A 45 -1.93 -0.56 -13.34
CA GLN A 45 -3.11 -1.46 -13.43
C GLN A 45 -4.14 -1.16 -12.33
N THR A 46 -3.75 -0.45 -11.28
CA THR A 46 -4.62 -0.06 -10.15
C THR A 46 -4.64 1.46 -9.99
N PRO A 47 -5.14 2.21 -10.99
CA PRO A 47 -4.99 3.65 -11.08
C PRO A 47 -5.65 4.40 -9.92
N LYS A 48 -6.81 3.96 -9.43
CA LYS A 48 -7.51 4.62 -8.31
C LYS A 48 -6.72 4.53 -7.01
N HIS A 49 -6.15 3.36 -6.70
CA HIS A 49 -5.30 3.18 -5.53
C HIS A 49 -3.99 3.94 -5.67
N LYS A 50 -3.37 3.91 -6.87
CA LYS A 50 -2.16 4.67 -7.18
C LYS A 50 -2.37 6.17 -6.98
N GLU A 51 -3.39 6.75 -7.59
CA GLU A 51 -3.70 8.18 -7.49
C GLU A 51 -4.00 8.61 -6.06
N ASN A 52 -4.77 7.81 -5.34
CA ASN A 52 -5.10 8.08 -3.94
C ASN A 52 -3.86 8.03 -3.04
N PHE A 53 -3.00 7.03 -3.19
CA PHE A 53 -1.78 6.92 -2.39
C PHE A 53 -0.81 8.07 -2.68
N ILE A 54 -0.68 8.49 -3.94
CA ILE A 54 0.09 9.68 -4.33
C ILE A 54 -0.47 10.93 -3.66
N LYS A 55 -1.79 11.17 -3.77
CA LYS A 55 -2.47 12.30 -3.13
C LYS A 55 -2.18 12.39 -1.64
N LEU A 56 -2.36 11.29 -0.91
CA LEU A 56 -2.11 11.24 0.53
C LEU A 56 -0.63 11.43 0.87
N THR A 57 0.27 10.91 0.04
CA THR A 57 1.72 11.11 0.18
C THR A 57 2.10 12.59 0.00
N GLU A 58 1.59 13.26 -1.02
CA GLU A 58 1.85 14.68 -1.28
C GLU A 58 1.27 15.59 -0.19
N GLN A 59 0.15 15.18 0.42
CA GLN A 59 -0.46 15.84 1.58
C GLN A 59 0.27 15.55 2.90
N LYS A 60 1.36 14.74 2.89
CA LYS A 60 2.07 14.27 4.09
C LYS A 60 1.16 13.56 5.11
N PHE A 61 0.08 12.96 4.60
CA PHE A 61 -0.91 12.29 5.44
C PHE A 61 -0.29 11.16 6.27
N TYR A 62 0.66 10.41 5.72
CA TYR A 62 1.28 9.28 6.40
C TYR A 62 2.37 9.66 7.42
N ASP A 63 2.83 10.92 7.43
CA ASP A 63 3.92 11.34 8.30
C ASP A 63 3.52 11.25 9.78
N GLY A 64 4.32 10.51 10.54
CA GLY A 64 4.10 10.25 11.97
C GLY A 64 3.08 9.15 12.28
N LEU A 65 2.41 8.54 11.28
CA LEU A 65 1.56 7.37 11.49
C LEU A 65 2.40 6.13 11.83
N LEU A 66 1.74 5.12 12.42
CA LEU A 66 2.38 3.89 12.85
C LEU A 66 2.15 2.74 11.87
N PHE A 67 3.10 1.81 11.84
CA PHE A 67 2.78 0.42 11.56
C PHE A 67 2.11 -0.15 12.81
N HIS A 68 0.79 -0.04 12.87
CA HIS A 68 -0.02 -0.34 14.05
C HIS A 68 -0.34 -1.83 14.22
N ARG A 69 -0.08 -2.65 13.19
CA ARG A 69 -0.30 -4.10 13.23
C ARG A 69 0.80 -4.80 12.45
N VAL A 70 1.54 -5.68 13.12
CA VAL A 70 2.62 -6.45 12.50
C VAL A 70 2.47 -7.92 12.85
N ILE A 71 2.58 -8.80 11.85
CA ILE A 71 2.52 -10.24 12.05
C ILE A 71 3.64 -10.88 11.25
N GLU A 72 4.59 -11.50 11.95
CA GLU A 72 5.68 -12.24 11.33
C GLU A 72 5.16 -13.35 10.43
N LYS A 73 5.80 -13.55 9.29
CA LYS A 73 5.41 -14.46 8.20
C LYS A 73 4.09 -14.10 7.52
N PHE A 74 3.61 -12.87 7.74
CA PHE A 74 2.40 -12.37 7.11
C PHE A 74 2.57 -10.96 6.52
N MET A 75 2.46 -9.89 7.33
CA MET A 75 2.50 -8.51 6.82
C MET A 75 2.82 -7.47 7.91
N ILE A 76 3.13 -6.26 7.48
CA ILE A 76 3.14 -5.05 8.29
C ILE A 76 2.08 -4.09 7.77
N GLN A 77 1.18 -3.61 8.64
CA GLN A 77 0.02 -2.77 8.29
C GLN A 77 0.11 -1.41 8.97
N GLY A 78 -0.17 -0.35 8.20
CA GLY A 78 -0.18 1.03 8.65
C GLY A 78 -1.23 1.88 7.96
N GLY A 79 -1.15 3.20 8.15
CA GLY A 79 -2.03 4.16 7.48
C GLY A 79 -3.28 4.55 8.27
N ASP A 80 -3.46 4.05 9.49
CA ASP A 80 -4.53 4.48 10.39
C ASP A 80 -4.27 5.91 10.92
N PRO A 81 -5.13 6.92 10.63
CA PRO A 81 -4.93 8.29 11.08
C PRO A 81 -4.93 8.44 12.60
N ASP A 82 -5.67 7.58 13.33
CA ASP A 82 -5.75 7.62 14.79
C ASP A 82 -4.41 7.27 15.44
N SER A 83 -3.54 6.57 14.70
CA SER A 83 -2.22 6.18 15.17
C SER A 83 -1.24 7.36 15.37
N ARG A 84 -1.51 8.55 14.81
CA ARG A 84 -0.63 9.72 14.88
C ARG A 84 -0.34 10.16 16.31
N LYS A 85 -1.35 10.16 17.16
CA LYS A 85 -1.30 10.59 18.57
C LYS A 85 -1.59 9.45 19.55
N ALA A 86 -1.55 8.21 19.07
CA ALA A 86 -1.86 7.04 19.88
C ALA A 86 -0.87 6.89 21.03
N LYS A 87 -1.42 6.55 22.18
CA LYS A 87 -0.67 6.17 23.39
C LYS A 87 -0.48 4.64 23.41
N SER A 88 0.41 4.17 24.26
CA SER A 88 0.56 2.74 24.52
C SER A 88 -0.77 2.15 24.99
N GLY A 89 -1.18 1.01 24.41
CA GLY A 89 -2.44 0.34 24.72
C GLY A 89 -3.67 0.83 23.95
N ASP A 90 -3.61 1.94 23.22
CA ASP A 90 -4.72 2.39 22.38
C ASP A 90 -5.01 1.36 21.28
N ARG A 91 -6.29 1.03 21.09
CA ARG A 91 -6.73 0.19 19.97
C ARG A 91 -6.71 0.97 18.68
N LEU A 92 -6.07 0.40 17.66
CA LEU A 92 -5.89 0.99 16.34
C LEU A 92 -6.44 0.06 15.25
N GLY A 93 -6.56 0.58 14.03
CA GLY A 93 -7.00 -0.17 12.87
C GLY A 93 -8.39 0.20 12.37
N ASN A 94 -9.13 1.07 13.08
CA ASN A 94 -10.47 1.51 12.71
C ASN A 94 -10.52 2.91 12.10
N GLY A 95 -9.45 3.69 12.19
CA GLY A 95 -9.40 5.03 11.62
C GLY A 95 -9.45 5.00 10.09
N ASP A 96 -10.16 5.94 9.49
CA ASP A 96 -10.26 6.10 8.05
C ASP A 96 -10.28 7.58 7.62
N VAL A 97 -10.44 7.82 6.33
CA VAL A 97 -10.50 9.16 5.72
C VAL A 97 -11.89 9.54 5.21
N GLY A 98 -12.92 8.77 5.60
CA GLY A 98 -14.32 9.02 5.25
C GLY A 98 -14.73 8.53 3.85
N TYR A 99 -13.88 7.77 3.15
CA TYR A 99 -14.20 7.17 1.85
C TYR A 99 -13.48 5.84 1.63
N LYS A 100 -14.07 5.01 0.77
CA LYS A 100 -13.49 3.74 0.30
C LYS A 100 -13.12 3.84 -1.18
N ILE A 101 -12.17 3.02 -1.59
CA ILE A 101 -11.73 2.89 -2.98
C ILE A 101 -12.31 1.60 -3.54
N PRO A 102 -13.06 1.64 -4.66
CA PRO A 102 -13.53 0.44 -5.34
C PRO A 102 -12.38 -0.52 -5.62
N ALA A 103 -12.62 -1.83 -5.44
CA ALA A 103 -11.61 -2.85 -5.67
C ALA A 103 -11.05 -2.79 -7.11
N GLU A 104 -9.74 -2.93 -7.25
CA GLU A 104 -9.04 -3.05 -8.54
C GLU A 104 -8.25 -4.36 -8.51
N LEU A 105 -8.98 -5.48 -8.69
CA LEU A 105 -8.43 -6.83 -8.61
C LEU A 105 -7.93 -7.26 -9.98
N ASP A 106 -6.60 -7.30 -10.14
CA ASP A 106 -5.90 -7.79 -11.33
C ASP A 106 -5.24 -9.13 -10.99
N ALA A 107 -5.50 -10.17 -11.82
CA ALA A 107 -4.99 -11.51 -11.58
C ALA A 107 -3.46 -11.62 -11.70
N THR A 108 -2.82 -10.67 -12.37
CA THR A 108 -1.35 -10.61 -12.49
C THR A 108 -0.69 -9.99 -11.27
N LEU A 109 -1.46 -9.28 -10.44
CA LEU A 109 -1.00 -8.63 -9.21
C LEU A 109 -1.39 -9.50 -8.02
N PHE A 110 -0.41 -10.15 -7.42
CA PHE A 110 -0.61 -11.11 -6.34
C PHE A 110 0.26 -10.80 -5.12
N HIS A 111 -0.06 -11.42 -3.98
CA HIS A 111 0.54 -11.08 -2.68
C HIS A 111 1.91 -11.76 -2.46
N LYS A 112 2.86 -11.56 -3.36
CA LYS A 112 4.25 -11.97 -3.13
C LYS A 112 4.91 -11.11 -2.06
N LYS A 113 6.01 -11.58 -1.47
CA LYS A 113 6.82 -10.78 -0.53
C LYS A 113 7.16 -9.40 -1.13
N GLY A 114 6.93 -8.35 -0.37
CA GLY A 114 7.12 -6.96 -0.80
C GLY A 114 5.93 -6.33 -1.51
N SER A 115 4.85 -7.06 -1.80
CA SER A 115 3.63 -6.46 -2.36
C SER A 115 3.04 -5.44 -1.41
N LEU A 116 2.69 -4.25 -1.95
CA LEU A 116 1.93 -3.20 -1.28
C LEU A 116 0.45 -3.37 -1.64
N ALA A 117 -0.39 -3.57 -0.65
CA ALA A 117 -1.81 -3.84 -0.84
C ALA A 117 -2.68 -2.99 0.10
N ALA A 118 -3.92 -2.73 -0.31
CA ALA A 118 -4.86 -1.95 0.46
C ALA A 118 -5.57 -2.81 1.50
N ALA A 119 -5.64 -2.31 2.74
CA ALA A 119 -6.47 -2.92 3.76
C ALA A 119 -7.96 -2.65 3.50
N ARG A 120 -8.84 -3.47 4.04
CA ARG A 120 -10.29 -3.29 3.99
C ARG A 120 -10.98 -3.95 5.17
N ASP A 121 -12.18 -3.49 5.47
CA ASP A 121 -13.14 -4.20 6.31
C ASP A 121 -13.83 -5.34 5.51
N ASN A 122 -14.67 -6.10 6.20
CA ASN A 122 -15.44 -7.16 5.55
C ASN A 122 -16.67 -6.54 4.85
N ASN A 123 -16.52 -6.16 3.56
CA ASN A 123 -17.60 -5.68 2.71
C ASN A 123 -17.70 -6.53 1.43
N PRO A 124 -18.93 -6.75 0.89
CA PRO A 124 -19.16 -7.59 -0.29
C PRO A 124 -18.46 -7.06 -1.55
N GLU A 125 -18.38 -5.75 -1.71
CA GLU A 125 -17.78 -5.06 -2.86
C GLU A 125 -16.25 -5.18 -2.86
N LYS A 126 -15.67 -5.69 -1.78
CA LYS A 126 -14.21 -5.73 -1.55
C LYS A 126 -13.55 -4.35 -1.66
N ALA A 127 -14.33 -3.28 -1.44
CA ALA A 127 -13.82 -1.92 -1.47
C ALA A 127 -12.78 -1.72 -0.36
N SER A 128 -11.69 -1.06 -0.72
CA SER A 128 -10.54 -0.83 0.15
C SER A 128 -10.74 0.38 1.06
N SER A 129 -10.07 0.39 2.21
CA SER A 129 -9.86 1.62 3.00
C SER A 129 -9.20 2.70 2.14
N GLY A 130 -9.62 3.95 2.33
CA GLY A 130 -9.01 5.09 1.64
C GLY A 130 -7.58 5.42 2.09
N CYS A 131 -7.12 4.84 3.23
CA CYS A 131 -5.80 5.21 3.76
C CYS A 131 -4.99 4.04 4.30
N GLN A 132 -5.61 2.96 4.78
CA GLN A 132 -4.86 1.87 5.37
C GLN A 132 -4.30 0.92 4.31
N PHE A 133 -3.03 0.56 4.48
CA PHE A 133 -2.30 -0.34 3.59
C PHE A 133 -1.48 -1.35 4.38
N TYR A 134 -1.04 -2.40 3.71
CA TYR A 134 -0.05 -3.32 4.27
C TYR A 134 1.02 -3.69 3.24
N ILE A 135 2.19 -4.08 3.75
CA ILE A 135 3.27 -4.63 2.95
C ILE A 135 3.45 -6.09 3.35
N VAL A 136 3.41 -6.97 2.38
CA VAL A 136 3.52 -8.42 2.60
C VAL A 136 4.95 -8.78 2.98
N GLN A 137 5.12 -9.43 4.13
CA GLN A 137 6.32 -10.18 4.44
C GLN A 137 6.18 -11.59 3.88
N GLY A 138 5.07 -12.26 4.22
CA GLY A 138 4.77 -13.61 3.77
C GLY A 138 5.73 -14.68 4.29
N ARG A 139 5.53 -15.89 3.82
CA ARG A 139 6.44 -17.03 4.00
C ARG A 139 6.64 -17.77 2.69
N VAL A 140 7.69 -18.53 2.60
CA VAL A 140 7.89 -19.50 1.51
C VAL A 140 6.90 -20.66 1.69
N TRP A 141 6.38 -21.17 0.57
CA TRP A 141 5.38 -22.22 0.52
C TRP A 141 5.93 -23.43 -0.19
N ASP A 142 5.50 -24.62 0.23
CA ASP A 142 5.69 -25.87 -0.48
C ASP A 142 4.50 -26.19 -1.39
N ASP A 143 4.61 -27.25 -2.18
CA ASP A 143 3.57 -27.67 -3.12
C ASP A 143 2.27 -28.05 -2.42
N GLU A 144 2.35 -28.71 -1.26
CA GLU A 144 1.17 -29.14 -0.49
C GLU A 144 0.43 -27.93 0.10
N GLY A 145 1.17 -26.98 0.67
CA GLY A 145 0.62 -25.72 1.16
C GLY A 145 -0.08 -24.91 0.07
N LEU A 146 0.53 -24.81 -1.12
CA LEU A 146 -0.09 -24.10 -2.25
C LEU A 146 -1.33 -24.84 -2.78
N LYS A 147 -1.31 -26.19 -2.89
CA LYS A 147 -2.50 -26.99 -3.23
C LYS A 147 -3.64 -26.74 -2.25
N THR A 148 -3.32 -26.69 -0.96
CA THR A 148 -4.30 -26.37 0.09
C THR A 148 -4.89 -24.98 -0.07
N GLN A 149 -4.06 -23.97 -0.41
CA GLN A 149 -4.55 -22.60 -0.67
C GLN A 149 -5.45 -22.54 -1.91
N MET A 150 -5.08 -23.20 -3.00
CA MET A 150 -5.92 -23.30 -4.19
C MET A 150 -7.27 -23.94 -3.89
N ALA A 151 -7.27 -25.08 -3.18
CA ALA A 151 -8.51 -25.77 -2.81
C ALA A 151 -9.43 -24.90 -1.93
N ARG A 152 -8.89 -24.16 -0.94
CA ARG A 152 -9.66 -23.29 -0.05
C ARG A 152 -10.22 -22.05 -0.74
N SER A 153 -9.48 -21.48 -1.68
CA SER A 153 -9.86 -20.25 -2.38
C SER A 153 -10.69 -20.50 -3.63
N GLY A 154 -10.72 -21.74 -4.15
CA GLY A 154 -11.29 -22.08 -5.46
C GLY A 154 -10.53 -21.46 -6.63
N ARG A 155 -9.28 -21.03 -6.44
CA ARG A 155 -8.45 -20.34 -7.44
C ARG A 155 -7.27 -21.20 -7.83
N SER A 156 -6.89 -21.14 -9.11
CA SER A 156 -5.64 -21.71 -9.59
C SER A 156 -4.55 -20.64 -9.63
N PHE A 157 -3.33 -21.03 -9.32
CA PHE A 157 -2.14 -20.19 -9.50
C PHE A 157 -1.45 -20.53 -10.82
N THR A 158 -0.88 -19.52 -11.47
CA THR A 158 -0.01 -19.74 -12.63
C THR A 158 1.32 -20.36 -12.19
N GLU A 159 2.07 -20.94 -13.12
CA GLU A 159 3.41 -21.49 -12.82
C GLU A 159 4.35 -20.41 -12.24
N ASP A 160 4.28 -19.19 -12.76
CA ASP A 160 5.05 -18.04 -12.24
C ASP A 160 4.68 -17.69 -10.79
N GLN A 161 3.39 -17.67 -10.47
CA GLN A 161 2.91 -17.45 -9.09
C GLN A 161 3.37 -18.59 -8.16
N ILE A 162 3.26 -19.85 -8.59
CA ILE A 162 3.72 -21.02 -7.83
C ILE A 162 5.23 -20.90 -7.58
N SER A 163 6.02 -20.67 -8.63
CA SER A 163 7.46 -20.47 -8.51
C SER A 163 7.83 -19.33 -7.55
N THR A 164 7.15 -18.19 -7.68
CA THR A 164 7.37 -17.03 -6.82
C THR A 164 7.04 -17.33 -5.36
N TYR A 165 5.91 -17.99 -5.08
CA TYR A 165 5.55 -18.36 -3.70
C TYR A 165 6.50 -19.38 -3.08
N LYS A 166 7.10 -20.26 -3.89
CA LYS A 166 8.07 -21.28 -3.45
C LYS A 166 9.47 -20.71 -3.23
N THR A 167 9.83 -19.60 -3.87
CA THR A 167 11.18 -19.01 -3.80
C THR A 167 11.23 -17.75 -2.95
N LEU A 168 10.41 -16.76 -3.29
CA LEU A 168 10.37 -15.47 -2.61
C LEU A 168 9.40 -15.49 -1.41
N GLY A 169 8.31 -16.26 -1.54
CA GLY A 169 7.25 -16.31 -0.55
C GLY A 169 6.15 -15.29 -0.77
N GLY A 170 5.18 -15.28 0.15
CA GLY A 170 4.04 -14.39 0.10
C GLY A 170 2.84 -14.87 0.90
N SER A 171 1.66 -14.31 0.60
CA SER A 171 0.40 -14.55 1.29
C SER A 171 -0.73 -14.90 0.31
N PRO A 172 -0.68 -16.09 -0.36
CA PRO A 172 -1.57 -16.46 -1.45
C PRO A 172 -3.06 -16.48 -1.08
N HIS A 173 -3.40 -16.64 0.20
CA HIS A 173 -4.78 -16.63 0.70
C HIS A 173 -5.50 -15.27 0.54
N LEU A 174 -4.75 -14.19 0.26
CA LEU A 174 -5.30 -12.85 0.04
C LEU A 174 -5.61 -12.56 -1.42
N ASP A 175 -5.08 -13.38 -2.36
CA ASP A 175 -5.22 -13.14 -3.79
C ASP A 175 -6.68 -13.10 -4.23
N GLY A 176 -7.00 -12.08 -5.05
CA GLY A 176 -8.37 -11.83 -5.54
C GLY A 176 -9.36 -11.34 -4.48
N ASN A 177 -8.90 -11.04 -3.25
CA ASN A 177 -9.71 -10.50 -2.18
C ASN A 177 -9.27 -9.11 -1.70
N TYR A 178 -8.02 -8.74 -2.01
CA TYR A 178 -7.44 -7.43 -1.66
C TYR A 178 -6.71 -6.87 -2.87
N THR A 179 -6.79 -5.55 -3.06
CA THR A 179 -6.10 -4.88 -4.17
C THR A 179 -4.62 -4.74 -3.87
N VAL A 180 -3.78 -5.38 -4.68
CA VAL A 180 -2.34 -5.15 -4.71
C VAL A 180 -2.08 -3.99 -5.67
N PHE A 181 -1.52 -2.88 -5.18
CA PHE A 181 -1.37 -1.65 -5.96
C PHE A 181 0.08 -1.14 -6.08
N GLY A 182 1.04 -1.91 -5.56
CA GLY A 182 2.46 -1.56 -5.65
C GLY A 182 3.37 -2.66 -5.13
N THR A 183 4.65 -2.36 -5.14
CA THR A 183 5.69 -3.29 -4.65
C THR A 183 6.88 -2.55 -4.07
N VAL A 184 7.51 -3.13 -3.07
CA VAL A 184 8.84 -2.72 -2.57
C VAL A 184 9.89 -3.16 -3.58
N ILE A 185 10.69 -2.22 -4.07
CA ILE A 185 11.78 -2.47 -5.02
C ILE A 185 13.15 -2.41 -4.37
N ASP A 186 13.22 -1.90 -3.14
CA ASP A 186 14.44 -1.83 -2.33
C ASP A 186 14.07 -1.73 -0.86
N GLY A 187 14.85 -2.35 0.03
CA GLY A 187 14.61 -2.31 1.47
C GLY A 187 13.69 -3.43 2.02
N LEU A 188 13.56 -4.57 1.35
CA LEU A 188 12.78 -5.72 1.87
C LEU A 188 13.21 -6.19 3.25
N ALA A 189 14.50 -6.05 3.61
CA ALA A 189 15.00 -6.37 4.95
C ALA A 189 14.37 -5.49 6.04
N VAL A 190 13.93 -4.27 5.70
CA VAL A 190 13.22 -3.40 6.63
C VAL A 190 11.83 -3.97 6.96
N VAL A 191 11.14 -4.52 5.95
CA VAL A 191 9.86 -5.24 6.16
C VAL A 191 10.04 -6.39 7.14
N ASP A 192 11.09 -7.20 6.94
CA ASP A 192 11.42 -8.33 7.82
C ASP A 192 11.74 -7.87 9.26
N SER A 193 12.45 -6.76 9.40
CA SER A 193 12.82 -6.21 10.72
C SER A 193 11.60 -5.70 11.48
N ILE A 194 10.67 -5.02 10.81
CA ILE A 194 9.43 -4.52 11.41
C ILE A 194 8.49 -5.67 11.76
N ALA A 195 8.32 -6.65 10.87
CA ALA A 195 7.40 -7.77 11.08
C ALA A 195 7.77 -8.65 12.30
N ARG A 196 9.06 -8.69 12.67
CA ARG A 196 9.59 -9.44 13.81
C ARG A 196 9.55 -8.70 15.14
N GLN A 197 9.07 -7.45 15.17
CA GLN A 197 9.03 -6.70 16.41
C GLN A 197 8.14 -7.38 17.46
N PRO A 198 8.54 -7.38 18.73
CA PRO A 198 7.68 -7.78 19.84
C PRO A 198 6.36 -6.97 19.77
N ARG A 199 5.25 -7.68 19.96
CA ARG A 199 3.91 -7.12 19.80
C ARG A 199 2.97 -7.54 20.93
N ASP A 200 1.94 -6.76 21.15
CA ASP A 200 0.85 -7.07 22.07
C ASP A 200 -0.15 -8.08 21.47
N GLU A 201 -1.20 -8.39 22.23
CA GLU A 201 -2.27 -9.31 21.81
C GLU A 201 -3.07 -8.79 20.58
N ALA A 202 -3.10 -7.48 20.35
CA ALA A 202 -3.70 -6.86 19.16
C ALA A 202 -2.74 -6.84 17.96
N ASN A 203 -1.53 -7.41 18.11
CA ASN A 203 -0.43 -7.40 17.14
C ASN A 203 0.16 -5.98 16.90
N ARG A 204 -0.02 -5.04 17.80
CA ARG A 204 0.66 -3.75 17.75
C ARG A 204 2.09 -3.92 18.28
N PRO A 205 3.12 -3.39 17.60
CA PRO A 205 4.47 -3.37 18.13
C PRO A 205 4.51 -2.73 19.52
N LEU A 206 5.23 -3.36 20.48
CA LEU A 206 5.40 -2.78 21.82
C LEU A 206 6.15 -1.45 21.79
N ASN A 207 7.08 -1.30 20.84
CA ASN A 207 7.73 -0.03 20.53
C ASN A 207 7.17 0.52 19.22
N ASP A 208 6.61 1.71 19.25
CA ASP A 208 5.99 2.34 18.09
C ASP A 208 6.95 2.42 16.89
N VAL A 209 6.48 1.95 15.74
CA VAL A 209 7.18 2.05 14.46
C VAL A 209 6.53 3.14 13.63
N ARG A 210 7.08 4.36 13.71
CA ARG A 210 6.58 5.52 12.98
C ARG A 210 7.11 5.56 11.57
N MET A 211 6.29 6.04 10.63
CA MET A 211 6.66 6.20 9.24
C MET A 211 6.69 7.67 8.81
N THR A 212 7.51 7.96 7.82
CA THR A 212 7.46 9.17 7.00
C THR A 212 7.43 8.75 5.55
N VAL A 213 6.48 9.26 4.77
CA VAL A 213 6.29 8.88 3.37
C VAL A 213 6.44 10.09 2.47
N SER A 214 7.28 9.97 1.46
CA SER A 214 7.48 10.98 0.43
C SER A 214 7.57 10.32 -0.95
N GLY A 215 7.38 11.11 -2.00
CA GLY A 215 7.46 10.55 -3.35
C GLY A 215 7.80 11.61 -4.40
N LYS A 216 8.23 11.15 -5.56
CA LYS A 216 8.52 12.01 -6.71
C LYS A 216 8.49 11.26 -8.02
N TRP A 217 8.20 11.98 -9.11
CA TRP A 217 8.25 11.44 -10.46
C TRP A 217 9.70 11.29 -10.95
N VAL A 218 10.15 10.05 -11.20
CA VAL A 218 11.51 9.69 -11.60
C VAL A 218 11.47 8.99 -12.96
N LYS A 219 12.44 9.25 -13.83
CA LYS A 219 12.57 8.54 -15.11
C LYS A 219 12.73 7.03 -14.87
N LYS A 220 11.94 6.18 -15.54
CA LYS A 220 11.98 4.71 -15.43
C LYS A 220 13.41 4.18 -15.60
N LYS A 221 14.16 4.63 -16.60
CA LYS A 221 15.58 4.29 -16.77
C LYS A 221 16.47 4.57 -15.56
N LYS A 222 16.18 5.65 -14.79
CA LYS A 222 16.93 5.97 -13.58
C LYS A 222 16.57 5.00 -12.45
N ILE A 223 15.30 4.62 -12.33
CA ILE A 223 14.82 3.62 -11.36
C ILE A 223 15.49 2.28 -11.64
N THR A 224 15.43 1.79 -12.89
CA THR A 224 16.11 0.54 -13.30
C THR A 224 17.61 0.57 -12.96
N ARG A 225 18.31 1.66 -13.31
CA ARG A 225 19.75 1.78 -13.03
C ARG A 225 20.07 1.77 -11.54
N GLN A 226 19.23 2.40 -10.72
CA GLN A 226 19.49 2.56 -9.28
C GLN A 226 19.08 1.34 -8.45
N PHE A 227 18.00 0.67 -8.81
CA PHE A 227 17.37 -0.38 -8.01
C PHE A 227 17.30 -1.74 -8.72
N GLY A 228 17.72 -1.86 -9.96
CA GLY A 228 17.64 -3.11 -10.74
C GLY A 228 16.22 -3.51 -11.13
N TYR A 229 15.22 -2.62 -10.94
CA TYR A 229 13.83 -2.94 -11.25
C TYR A 229 13.59 -2.98 -12.75
N SER A 230 13.00 -4.10 -13.23
CA SER A 230 12.54 -4.29 -14.62
C SER A 230 11.04 -3.99 -14.73
N TYR A 231 10.67 -3.16 -15.72
CA TYR A 231 9.29 -2.77 -15.98
C TYR A 231 8.56 -3.76 -16.86
#